data_218e77700c9b5939ce02eb59237d1c8c
#
_entry.id   218e77700c9b5939ce02eb59237d1c8c
#
_cell.length_a   1.000
_cell.length_b   1.000
_cell.length_c   1.000
_cell.angle_alpha   90.00
_cell.angle_beta   90.00
_cell.angle_gamma   90.00
#
_symmetry.space_group_name_H-M   'P 1'
#
loop_
_entity.id
_entity.type
_entity.pdbx_description
1 polymer ?
#
loop_
_entity_poly.entity_id
_entity_poly.type
_entity_poly.pdbx_seq_one_letter_code
_entity_poly.pdbx_strand_id
1 'polypeptide(L)'
;MSVLALRLGGPLQSWGGRQRLDHFRRTERFPTKSAVVGLLAAALGRPREGEVDDLTALRFGVRADRPGEVLRDFHTLSSLFDDKGRFTPGEGRFPNADGGYRPAADSILVTERFYLADACFVGGLEGERALLEELDAALGSPVFPLYLGRRSCPPDRPVRLGIHEGSLLEVLASLAWQGGGGIVERRSSVRCEAVVEDPLGGRELIDEVRSFHPIHRSYSRRRVRYVELEVPNPAAVEPESPDDPMTLLGGD
;
A
#
# COMPACT_ATOMS: atom_id res chain seq x y z
N MET A 1 12.69 -17.21 -13.52
CA MET A 1 11.43 -16.73 -12.93
C MET A 1 11.41 -15.23 -13.09
N SER A 2 10.24 -14.64 -13.30
CA SER A 2 10.11 -13.19 -13.50
C SER A 2 9.28 -12.58 -12.39
N VAL A 3 9.61 -11.34 -12.00
CA VAL A 3 8.94 -10.60 -10.93
C VAL A 3 8.58 -9.21 -11.45
N LEU A 4 7.32 -8.84 -11.38
CA LEU A 4 6.87 -7.47 -11.56
C LEU A 4 7.09 -6.69 -10.26
N ALA A 5 7.89 -5.65 -10.31
CA ALA A 5 8.20 -4.81 -9.18
C ALA A 5 7.30 -3.56 -9.15
N LEU A 6 6.85 -3.19 -7.95
CA LEU A 6 5.94 -2.07 -7.70
C LEU A 6 6.51 -1.13 -6.65
N ARG A 7 6.42 0.17 -6.88
CA ARG A 7 6.63 1.18 -5.86
C ARG A 7 5.29 1.61 -5.26
N LEU A 8 5.12 1.37 -3.98
CA LEU A 8 3.92 1.72 -3.22
C LEU A 8 4.28 2.84 -2.24
N GLY A 9 4.43 4.05 -2.75
CA GLY A 9 4.83 5.23 -2.02
C GLY A 9 3.82 6.37 -2.19
N GLY A 10 3.62 7.14 -1.13
CA GLY A 10 2.73 8.29 -1.12
C GLY A 10 2.60 8.91 0.27
N PRO A 11 2.08 10.14 0.36
CA PRO A 11 1.98 10.86 1.64
C PRO A 11 1.08 10.13 2.65
N LEU A 12 0.05 9.45 2.17
CA LEU A 12 -0.86 8.64 2.99
C LEU A 12 -1.15 7.30 2.29
N GLN A 13 -1.22 6.23 3.07
CA GLN A 13 -1.60 4.90 2.62
C GLN A 13 -2.51 4.24 3.65
N SER A 14 -3.34 3.28 3.23
CA SER A 14 -4.18 2.52 4.16
C SER A 14 -4.42 1.11 3.66
N TRP A 15 -3.74 0.15 4.24
CA TRP A 15 -3.74 -1.25 3.85
C TRP A 15 -4.74 -2.02 4.73
N GLY A 16 -5.96 -2.18 4.24
CA GLY A 16 -7.01 -2.88 4.97
C GLY A 16 -6.84 -4.40 4.87
N GLY A 17 -6.92 -5.07 6.02
CA GLY A 17 -7.11 -6.52 6.09
C GLY A 17 -8.59 -6.90 6.22
N ARG A 18 -8.87 -8.11 6.78
CA ARG A 18 -10.21 -8.58 7.11
C ARG A 18 -10.82 -7.71 8.23
N GLN A 19 -11.37 -6.57 7.88
CA GLN A 19 -12.11 -5.73 8.84
C GLN A 19 -13.59 -5.70 8.45
N ARG A 20 -14.47 -5.84 9.43
CA ARG A 20 -15.88 -5.49 9.25
C ARG A 20 -15.95 -4.00 8.90
N LEU A 21 -16.99 -3.63 8.14
CA LEU A 21 -17.33 -2.22 7.94
C LEU A 21 -17.80 -1.66 9.29
N ASP A 22 -16.84 -1.20 10.09
CA ASP A 22 -17.07 -0.62 11.41
C ASP A 22 -16.68 0.86 11.38
N HIS A 23 -17.05 1.58 12.43
CA HIS A 23 -16.66 2.98 12.64
C HIS A 23 -15.13 3.15 12.72
N PHE A 24 -14.42 2.07 13.09
CA PHE A 24 -12.96 2.01 13.16
C PHE A 24 -12.38 1.32 11.93
N ARG A 25 -11.63 2.06 11.12
CA ARG A 25 -10.95 1.51 9.93
C ARG A 25 -9.45 1.57 10.12
N ARG A 26 -8.86 0.48 10.58
CA ARG A 26 -7.42 0.34 10.81
C ARG A 26 -6.65 0.20 9.49
N THR A 27 -5.33 0.31 9.56
CA THR A 27 -4.38 -0.05 8.50
C THR A 27 -3.44 -1.12 9.02
N GLU A 28 -3.02 -2.03 8.14
CA GLU A 28 -1.90 -2.94 8.41
C GLU A 28 -0.57 -2.20 8.23
N ARG A 29 0.50 -2.73 8.84
CA ARG A 29 1.86 -2.16 8.74
C ARG A 29 2.49 -2.34 7.36
N PHE A 30 2.04 -3.32 6.60
CA PHE A 30 2.49 -3.64 5.25
C PHE A 30 1.32 -3.64 4.28
N PRO A 31 1.59 -3.37 2.98
CA PRO A 31 0.63 -3.64 1.91
C PRO A 31 0.10 -5.06 1.96
N THR A 32 -1.21 -5.22 2.01
CA THR A 32 -1.86 -6.53 1.97
C THR A 32 -1.95 -7.06 0.54
N LYS A 33 -1.85 -8.39 0.34
CA LYS A 33 -2.01 -9.01 -0.99
C LYS A 33 -3.32 -8.61 -1.64
N SER A 34 -4.41 -8.62 -0.88
CA SER A 34 -5.73 -8.22 -1.39
C SER A 34 -5.78 -6.77 -1.88
N ALA A 35 -5.10 -5.85 -1.21
CA ALA A 35 -5.07 -4.45 -1.65
C ALA A 35 -4.25 -4.27 -2.94
N VAL A 36 -3.14 -5.00 -3.07
CA VAL A 36 -2.32 -4.99 -4.28
C VAL A 36 -3.07 -5.66 -5.44
N VAL A 37 -3.73 -6.81 -5.23
CA VAL A 37 -4.61 -7.44 -6.24
C VAL A 37 -5.72 -6.48 -6.66
N GLY A 38 -6.33 -5.74 -5.73
CA GLY A 38 -7.34 -4.72 -6.04
C GLY A 38 -6.79 -3.55 -6.87
N LEU A 39 -5.53 -3.14 -6.63
CA LEU A 39 -4.85 -2.12 -7.42
C LEU A 39 -4.59 -2.62 -8.86
N LEU A 40 -4.14 -3.88 -9.02
CA LEU A 40 -3.93 -4.50 -10.34
C LEU A 40 -5.26 -4.67 -11.09
N ALA A 41 -6.32 -5.13 -10.42
CA ALA A 41 -7.66 -5.23 -11.00
C ALA A 41 -8.18 -3.85 -11.47
N ALA A 42 -7.90 -2.79 -10.71
CA ALA A 42 -8.22 -1.42 -11.13
C ALA A 42 -7.43 -0.97 -12.35
N ALA A 43 -6.13 -1.30 -12.43
CA ALA A 43 -5.32 -1.02 -13.60
C ALA A 43 -5.87 -1.70 -14.86
N LEU A 44 -6.27 -2.97 -14.75
CA LEU A 44 -6.90 -3.77 -15.82
C LEU A 44 -8.35 -3.37 -16.12
N GLY A 45 -8.99 -2.50 -15.31
CA GLY A 45 -10.39 -2.14 -15.49
C GLY A 45 -11.39 -3.22 -15.06
N ARG A 46 -10.97 -4.21 -14.28
CA ARG A 46 -11.85 -5.29 -13.81
C ARG A 46 -12.89 -4.76 -12.82
N PRO A 47 -14.17 -5.11 -12.97
CA PRO A 47 -15.21 -4.76 -12.01
C PRO A 47 -15.03 -5.54 -10.69
N ARG A 48 -15.73 -5.10 -9.63
CA ARG A 48 -15.62 -5.75 -8.30
C ARG A 48 -16.16 -7.17 -8.26
N GLU A 49 -17.06 -7.48 -9.16
CA GLU A 49 -17.66 -8.82 -9.35
C GLU A 49 -16.81 -9.70 -10.27
N GLY A 50 -15.77 -9.13 -10.89
CA GLY A 50 -14.88 -9.81 -11.81
C GLY A 50 -13.98 -10.83 -11.10
N GLU A 51 -13.57 -11.83 -11.86
CA GLU A 51 -12.62 -12.85 -11.40
C GLU A 51 -11.23 -12.24 -11.17
N VAL A 52 -10.56 -12.72 -10.14
CA VAL A 52 -9.21 -12.28 -9.73
C VAL A 52 -8.30 -13.46 -9.39
N ASP A 53 -8.67 -14.67 -9.74
CA ASP A 53 -7.95 -15.90 -9.39
C ASP A 53 -6.54 -15.93 -10.01
N ASP A 54 -6.39 -15.45 -11.23
CA ASP A 54 -5.10 -15.27 -11.89
C ASP A 54 -4.18 -14.30 -11.15
N LEU A 55 -4.72 -13.20 -10.63
CA LEU A 55 -3.97 -12.22 -9.84
C LEU A 55 -3.63 -12.75 -8.45
N THR A 56 -4.52 -13.52 -7.85
CA THR A 56 -4.28 -14.12 -6.53
C THR A 56 -3.30 -15.29 -6.59
N ALA A 57 -3.18 -15.95 -7.73
CA ALA A 57 -2.18 -17.01 -7.94
C ALA A 57 -0.73 -16.48 -7.94
N LEU A 58 -0.51 -15.19 -8.21
CA LEU A 58 0.81 -14.58 -8.14
C LEU A 58 1.37 -14.67 -6.72
N ARG A 59 2.64 -15.07 -6.57
CA ARG A 59 3.33 -15.00 -5.29
C ARG A 59 3.67 -13.54 -4.98
N PHE A 60 3.34 -13.10 -3.77
CA PHE A 60 3.50 -11.72 -3.35
C PHE A 60 4.54 -11.57 -2.24
N GLY A 61 5.38 -10.57 -2.37
CA GLY A 61 6.27 -10.11 -1.32
C GLY A 61 6.33 -8.59 -1.29
N VAL A 62 6.68 -8.05 -0.13
CA VAL A 62 6.78 -6.61 0.06
C VAL A 62 7.90 -6.27 1.03
N ARG A 63 8.69 -5.27 0.67
CA ARG A 63 9.80 -4.71 1.46
C ARG A 63 9.42 -3.30 1.92
N ALA A 64 9.69 -2.99 3.18
CA ALA A 64 9.47 -1.66 3.74
C ALA A 64 10.74 -0.82 3.60
N ASP A 65 10.80 0.01 2.60
CA ASP A 65 11.91 0.95 2.39
C ASP A 65 11.79 2.13 3.37
N ARG A 66 10.56 2.51 3.67
CA ARG A 66 10.20 3.41 4.77
C ARG A 66 8.84 2.96 5.33
N PRO A 67 8.80 2.46 6.58
CA PRO A 67 7.57 1.90 7.16
C PRO A 67 6.49 2.95 7.39
N GLY A 68 6.88 4.24 7.50
CA GLY A 68 5.95 5.32 7.80
C GLY A 68 5.47 5.32 9.26
N GLU A 69 4.62 6.28 9.58
CA GLU A 69 4.03 6.45 10.90
C GLU A 69 2.51 6.30 10.86
N VAL A 70 1.94 5.76 11.94
CA VAL A 70 0.49 5.60 12.03
C VAL A 70 -0.15 6.93 12.35
N LEU A 71 -0.97 7.43 11.42
CA LEU A 71 -1.79 8.62 11.59
C LEU A 71 -3.24 8.21 11.86
N ARG A 72 -3.81 8.73 12.95
CA ARG A 72 -5.24 8.60 13.29
C ARG A 72 -5.99 9.84 12.81
N ASP A 73 -7.00 9.61 12.02
CA ASP A 73 -7.89 10.62 11.47
C ASP A 73 -9.29 10.42 12.08
N PHE A 74 -9.72 11.41 12.82
CA PHE A 74 -11.00 11.42 13.54
C PHE A 74 -11.99 12.34 12.83
N HIS A 75 -13.09 11.76 12.35
CA HIS A 75 -14.13 12.51 11.66
C HIS A 75 -15.45 12.46 12.42
N THR A 76 -16.04 13.60 12.56
CA THR A 76 -17.45 13.75 12.89
C THR A 76 -18.22 14.17 11.65
N LEU A 77 -19.28 13.43 11.33
CA LEU A 77 -20.21 13.79 10.28
C LEU A 77 -21.54 14.12 10.95
N SER A 78 -22.07 15.30 10.63
CA SER A 78 -23.43 15.68 10.98
C SER A 78 -24.20 15.96 9.70
N SER A 79 -25.47 15.55 9.65
CA SER A 79 -26.33 15.96 8.55
C SER A 79 -26.81 17.39 8.83
N LEU A 80 -26.57 18.27 7.87
CA LEU A 80 -27.01 19.66 7.92
C LEU A 80 -28.34 19.88 7.17
N PHE A 81 -28.85 18.81 6.53
CA PHE A 81 -30.05 18.92 5.70
C PHE A 81 -31.10 17.91 6.15
N ASP A 82 -32.37 18.31 6.10
CA ASP A 82 -33.51 17.42 6.32
C ASP A 82 -33.75 16.50 5.09
N ASP A 83 -34.75 15.62 5.19
CA ASP A 83 -35.19 14.73 4.12
C ASP A 83 -35.71 15.44 2.86
N LYS A 84 -36.00 16.75 2.95
CA LYS A 84 -36.45 17.62 1.86
C LYS A 84 -35.32 18.51 1.31
N GLY A 85 -34.08 18.30 1.77
CA GLY A 85 -32.91 19.07 1.34
C GLY A 85 -32.83 20.47 1.91
N ARG A 86 -33.61 20.82 2.98
CA ARG A 86 -33.53 22.12 3.64
C ARG A 86 -32.43 22.10 4.68
N PHE A 87 -31.70 23.22 4.77
CA PHE A 87 -30.64 23.40 5.74
C PHE A 87 -31.23 23.49 7.16
N THR A 88 -31.02 22.45 7.97
CA THR A 88 -31.50 22.31 9.35
C THR A 88 -30.36 21.78 10.23
N PRO A 89 -29.47 22.66 10.73
CA PRO A 89 -28.37 22.27 11.59
C PRO A 89 -28.84 21.49 12.81
N GLY A 90 -28.33 20.26 12.98
CA GLY A 90 -28.68 19.40 14.12
C GLY A 90 -29.95 18.56 13.96
N GLU A 91 -30.75 18.76 12.92
CA GLU A 91 -32.00 18.01 12.67
C GLU A 91 -31.89 17.04 11.47
N GLY A 92 -30.80 17.13 10.71
CA GLY A 92 -30.58 16.29 9.55
C GLY A 92 -30.41 14.82 9.94
N ARG A 93 -30.84 13.92 9.05
CA ARG A 93 -30.75 12.47 9.25
C ARG A 93 -29.86 11.83 8.20
N PHE A 94 -29.09 10.85 8.60
CA PHE A 94 -28.30 10.04 7.66
C PHE A 94 -29.16 8.95 7.04
N PRO A 95 -29.09 8.73 5.71
CA PRO A 95 -29.76 7.61 5.08
C PRO A 95 -29.15 6.28 5.53
N ASN A 96 -29.99 5.29 5.72
CA ASN A 96 -29.60 3.91 5.93
C ASN A 96 -29.42 3.18 4.59
N ALA A 97 -28.78 2.02 4.61
CA ALA A 97 -28.59 1.18 3.44
C ALA A 97 -29.94 0.57 2.90
N ASP A 98 -30.96 0.53 3.73
CA ASP A 98 -32.32 0.07 3.41
C ASP A 98 -33.23 1.16 2.83
N GLY A 99 -32.70 2.38 2.61
CA GLY A 99 -33.43 3.54 2.10
C GLY A 99 -34.18 4.34 3.17
N GLY A 100 -34.13 3.92 4.44
CA GLY A 100 -34.64 4.68 5.58
C GLY A 100 -33.63 5.73 6.08
N TYR A 101 -33.98 6.39 7.19
CA TYR A 101 -33.13 7.35 7.86
C TYR A 101 -32.83 6.92 9.29
N ARG A 102 -31.63 7.26 9.79
CA ARG A 102 -31.27 7.06 11.20
C ARG A 102 -32.12 7.94 12.11
N PRO A 103 -32.38 7.52 13.37
CA PRO A 103 -33.01 8.37 14.37
C PRO A 103 -32.26 9.70 14.53
N ALA A 104 -32.96 10.77 14.88
CA ALA A 104 -32.36 12.10 15.10
C ALA A 104 -31.30 12.11 16.21
N ALA A 105 -31.43 11.21 17.21
CA ALA A 105 -30.42 11.03 18.26
C ALA A 105 -29.07 10.52 17.71
N ASP A 106 -29.05 9.86 16.54
CA ASP A 106 -27.87 9.37 15.85
C ASP A 106 -27.43 10.30 14.70
N SER A 107 -27.79 11.59 14.78
CA SER A 107 -27.48 12.60 13.76
C SER A 107 -25.98 12.94 13.65
N ILE A 108 -25.17 12.50 14.61
CA ILE A 108 -23.72 12.63 14.58
C ILE A 108 -23.12 11.25 14.41
N LEU A 109 -22.40 11.04 13.31
CA LEU A 109 -21.63 9.83 13.08
C LEU A 109 -20.14 10.12 13.32
N VAL A 110 -19.56 9.40 14.26
CA VAL A 110 -18.11 9.44 14.53
C VAL A 110 -17.45 8.30 13.77
N THR A 111 -16.42 8.59 13.02
CA THR A 111 -15.59 7.57 12.35
C THR A 111 -14.12 7.83 12.61
N GLU A 112 -13.37 6.75 12.83
CA GLU A 112 -11.91 6.79 12.96
C GLU A 112 -11.27 6.02 11.81
N ARG A 113 -10.30 6.64 11.18
CA ARG A 113 -9.55 6.05 10.08
C ARG A 113 -8.07 6.15 10.37
N PHE A 114 -7.38 5.03 10.19
CA PHE A 114 -5.94 4.98 10.39
C PHE A 114 -5.25 4.91 9.03
N TYR A 115 -4.14 5.61 8.92
CA TYR A 115 -3.29 5.68 7.74
C TYR A 115 -1.85 5.40 8.15
N LEU A 116 -1.01 5.04 7.17
CA LEU A 116 0.44 5.16 7.25
C LEU A 116 0.82 6.47 6.55
N ALA A 117 1.41 7.39 7.30
CA ALA A 117 1.97 8.64 6.77
C ALA A 117 3.41 8.40 6.31
N ASP A 118 3.77 8.98 5.18
CA ASP A 118 5.13 8.94 4.61
C ASP A 118 5.73 7.54 4.39
N ALA A 119 4.91 6.53 4.25
CA ALA A 119 5.38 5.17 3.99
C ALA A 119 5.84 5.00 2.52
N CYS A 120 6.82 4.14 2.32
CA CYS A 120 7.27 3.70 1.00
C CYS A 120 7.63 2.23 1.04
N PHE A 121 6.99 1.44 0.18
CA PHE A 121 7.23 0.01 0.06
C PHE A 121 7.61 -0.35 -1.37
N VAL A 122 8.39 -1.42 -1.51
CA VAL A 122 8.61 -2.10 -2.79
C VAL A 122 7.89 -3.44 -2.74
N GLY A 123 6.88 -3.60 -3.59
CA GLY A 123 6.17 -4.86 -3.79
C GLY A 123 6.78 -5.65 -4.93
N GLY A 124 6.71 -6.97 -4.85
CA GLY A 124 7.07 -7.89 -5.92
C GLY A 124 5.96 -8.91 -6.15
N LEU A 125 5.67 -9.19 -7.40
CA LEU A 125 4.70 -10.19 -7.85
C LEU A 125 5.41 -11.18 -8.77
N GLU A 126 5.60 -12.42 -8.31
CA GLU A 126 6.24 -13.49 -9.07
C GLU A 126 5.19 -14.35 -9.74
N GLY A 127 5.33 -14.60 -11.03
CA GLY A 127 4.39 -15.40 -11.80
C GLY A 127 4.77 -15.61 -13.25
N GLU A 128 3.80 -15.98 -14.06
CA GLU A 128 3.97 -16.19 -15.49
C GLU A 128 4.28 -14.88 -16.20
N ARG A 129 5.30 -14.91 -17.08
CA ARG A 129 5.83 -13.74 -17.78
C ARG A 129 4.77 -12.98 -18.57
N ALA A 130 3.91 -13.68 -19.28
CA ALA A 130 2.88 -13.06 -20.11
C ALA A 130 1.89 -12.24 -19.27
N LEU A 131 1.45 -12.77 -18.11
CA LEU A 131 0.58 -12.05 -17.19
C LEU A 131 1.30 -10.82 -16.59
N LEU A 132 2.58 -10.94 -16.23
CA LEU A 132 3.34 -9.83 -15.68
C LEU A 132 3.53 -8.70 -16.72
N GLU A 133 3.71 -9.01 -17.98
CA GLU A 133 3.79 -8.03 -19.07
C GLU A 133 2.46 -7.30 -19.29
N GLU A 134 1.34 -8.02 -19.25
CA GLU A 134 0.00 -7.42 -19.27
C GLU A 134 -0.20 -6.43 -18.10
N LEU A 135 0.17 -6.85 -16.90
CA LEU A 135 0.06 -6.03 -15.69
C LEU A 135 0.97 -4.81 -15.73
N ASP A 136 2.22 -4.95 -16.20
CA ASP A 136 3.14 -3.81 -16.33
C ASP A 136 2.61 -2.78 -17.33
N ALA A 137 2.06 -3.23 -18.45
CA ALA A 137 1.42 -2.36 -19.44
C ALA A 137 0.19 -1.66 -18.86
N ALA A 138 -0.68 -2.38 -18.15
CA ALA A 138 -1.86 -1.83 -17.51
C ALA A 138 -1.52 -0.79 -16.42
N LEU A 139 -0.46 -1.03 -15.63
CA LEU A 139 0.02 -0.06 -14.63
C LEU A 139 0.62 1.19 -15.28
N GLY A 140 1.12 1.10 -16.50
CA GLY A 140 1.59 2.25 -17.29
C GLY A 140 0.47 3.12 -17.85
N SER A 141 -0.71 2.54 -18.10
CA SER A 141 -1.91 3.21 -18.61
C SER A 141 -3.16 2.62 -17.97
N PRO A 142 -3.40 2.90 -16.68
CA PRO A 142 -4.47 2.25 -15.92
C PRO A 142 -5.86 2.71 -16.36
N VAL A 143 -6.80 1.76 -16.46
CA VAL A 143 -8.21 2.05 -16.81
C VAL A 143 -8.88 2.86 -15.70
N PHE A 144 -8.63 2.52 -14.44
CA PHE A 144 -9.12 3.31 -13.31
C PHE A 144 -7.95 3.94 -12.54
N PRO A 145 -8.15 5.14 -11.94
CA PRO A 145 -7.13 5.77 -11.10
C PRO A 145 -6.63 4.83 -10.00
N LEU A 146 -5.31 4.74 -9.85
CA LEU A 146 -4.68 3.91 -8.83
C LEU A 146 -4.65 4.63 -7.48
N TYR A 147 -4.82 3.86 -6.40
CA TYR A 147 -4.73 4.36 -5.03
C TYR A 147 -4.19 3.28 -4.08
N LEU A 148 -3.51 3.74 -3.03
CA LEU A 148 -2.84 2.89 -2.04
C LEU A 148 -3.81 2.50 -0.92
N GLY A 149 -4.75 1.62 -1.27
CA GLY A 149 -5.80 1.07 -0.40
C GLY A 149 -7.08 1.91 -0.33
N ARG A 150 -7.01 3.21 -0.10
CA ARG A 150 -8.18 4.11 -0.14
C ARG A 150 -8.07 5.12 -1.28
N ARG A 151 -9.20 5.55 -1.83
CA ARG A 151 -9.25 6.54 -2.93
C ARG A 151 -8.59 7.88 -2.58
N SER A 152 -8.54 8.22 -1.29
CA SER A 152 -7.85 9.43 -0.79
C SER A 152 -6.33 9.29 -0.70
N CYS A 153 -5.76 8.14 -1.08
CA CYS A 153 -4.35 7.84 -0.97
C CYS A 153 -3.74 7.59 -2.37
N PRO A 154 -3.58 8.61 -3.23
CA PRO A 154 -2.93 8.43 -4.52
C PRO A 154 -1.42 8.15 -4.32
N PRO A 155 -0.79 7.38 -5.22
CA PRO A 155 0.66 7.27 -5.25
C PRO A 155 1.31 8.62 -5.62
N ASP A 156 2.48 8.90 -5.08
CA ASP A 156 3.25 10.13 -5.34
C ASP A 156 4.08 10.04 -6.63
N ARG A 157 4.34 8.81 -7.12
CA ARG A 157 5.09 8.50 -8.34
C ARG A 157 4.45 7.31 -9.04
N PRO A 158 4.82 7.04 -10.32
CA PRO A 158 4.38 5.83 -11.01
C PRO A 158 4.62 4.58 -10.18
N VAL A 159 3.61 3.72 -10.10
CA VAL A 159 3.64 2.50 -9.28
C VAL A 159 4.59 1.45 -9.87
N ARG A 160 4.70 1.36 -11.20
CA ARG A 160 5.50 0.34 -11.87
C ARG A 160 7.00 0.60 -11.75
N LEU A 161 7.76 -0.43 -11.39
CA LEU A 161 9.22 -0.45 -11.44
C LEU A 161 9.76 -1.41 -12.52
N GLY A 162 8.86 -2.02 -13.30
CA GLY A 162 9.20 -2.93 -14.39
C GLY A 162 9.32 -4.39 -13.95
N ILE A 163 9.68 -5.25 -14.93
CA ILE A 163 9.82 -6.70 -14.75
C ILE A 163 11.31 -7.05 -14.64
N HIS A 164 11.64 -7.85 -13.64
CA HIS A 164 13.00 -8.26 -13.31
C HIS A 164 13.10 -9.79 -13.31
N GLU A 165 14.25 -10.30 -13.75
CA GLU A 165 14.56 -11.73 -13.70
C GLU A 165 15.10 -12.13 -12.33
N GLY A 166 14.70 -13.30 -11.84
CA GLY A 166 15.11 -13.85 -10.55
C GLY A 166 13.93 -14.35 -9.73
N SER A 167 14.21 -14.80 -8.52
CA SER A 167 13.19 -15.13 -7.53
C SER A 167 12.66 -13.85 -6.85
N LEU A 168 11.49 -13.94 -6.25
CA LEU A 168 10.86 -12.85 -5.53
C LEU A 168 11.80 -12.19 -4.49
N LEU A 169 12.53 -13.01 -3.74
CA LEU A 169 13.43 -12.52 -2.69
C LEU A 169 14.68 -11.83 -3.29
N GLU A 170 15.29 -12.41 -4.32
CA GLU A 170 16.45 -11.84 -5.01
C GLU A 170 16.10 -10.46 -5.61
N VAL A 171 14.96 -10.37 -6.29
CA VAL A 171 14.51 -9.08 -6.87
C VAL A 171 14.25 -8.04 -5.79
N LEU A 172 13.56 -8.40 -4.70
CA LEU A 172 13.33 -7.47 -3.60
C LEU A 172 14.65 -7.02 -2.93
N ALA A 173 15.69 -7.86 -2.90
CA ALA A 173 16.99 -7.51 -2.34
C ALA A 173 17.83 -6.65 -3.28
N SER A 174 17.74 -6.87 -4.61
CA SER A 174 18.56 -6.18 -5.61
C SER A 174 18.07 -4.80 -6.00
N LEU A 175 16.76 -4.55 -5.87
CA LEU A 175 16.17 -3.26 -6.22
C LEU A 175 16.68 -2.17 -5.27
N ALA A 176 17.12 -1.05 -5.85
CA ALA A 176 17.56 0.11 -5.12
C ALA A 176 16.52 0.60 -4.11
N TRP A 177 16.99 1.08 -2.97
CA TRP A 177 16.16 1.67 -1.93
C TRP A 177 15.33 2.84 -2.45
N GLN A 178 14.02 2.81 -2.19
CA GLN A 178 13.03 3.79 -2.66
C GLN A 178 12.57 4.76 -1.56
N GLY A 179 13.08 4.63 -0.35
CA GLY A 179 12.63 5.39 0.82
C GLY A 179 13.08 6.86 0.87
N GLY A 180 13.83 7.33 -0.14
CA GLY A 180 14.33 8.70 -0.23
C GLY A 180 13.21 9.75 -0.20
N GLY A 181 13.44 10.82 0.55
CA GLY A 181 12.52 11.94 0.77
C GLY A 181 12.90 12.68 2.05
N GLY A 182 14.00 13.42 2.04
CA GLY A 182 14.40 14.31 3.14
C GLY A 182 15.36 13.75 4.19
N ILE A 183 15.42 12.44 4.40
CA ILE A 183 16.49 11.81 5.20
C ILE A 183 17.46 11.18 4.21
N VAL A 184 18.62 11.78 4.04
CA VAL A 184 19.70 11.19 3.27
C VAL A 184 20.33 10.11 4.15
N GLU A 185 19.96 8.85 3.91
CA GLU A 185 20.70 7.73 4.48
C GLU A 185 22.09 7.72 3.83
N ARG A 186 23.13 7.99 4.62
CA ARG A 186 24.52 8.11 4.13
C ARG A 186 25.18 6.77 3.79
N ARG A 187 24.55 5.66 4.19
CA ARG A 187 25.09 4.32 3.98
C ARG A 187 24.85 3.86 2.55
N SER A 188 25.80 3.16 1.98
CA SER A 188 25.69 2.54 0.65
C SER A 188 24.66 1.41 0.58
N SER A 189 24.25 0.87 1.74
CA SER A 189 23.16 -0.10 1.87
C SER A 189 22.26 0.24 3.06
N VAL A 190 21.00 -0.17 2.96
CA VAL A 190 19.97 0.04 3.99
C VAL A 190 19.37 -1.31 4.37
N ARG A 191 19.16 -1.56 5.66
CA ARG A 191 18.41 -2.72 6.13
C ARG A 191 16.94 -2.44 6.10
N CYS A 192 16.20 -3.29 5.39
CA CYS A 192 14.76 -3.19 5.21
C CYS A 192 14.08 -4.48 5.65
N GLU A 193 13.01 -4.37 6.44
CA GLU A 193 12.13 -5.50 6.76
C GLU A 193 11.31 -5.85 5.52
N ALA A 194 11.16 -7.15 5.23
CA ALA A 194 10.32 -7.64 4.16
C ALA A 194 9.42 -8.79 4.62
N VAL A 195 8.27 -8.90 3.98
CA VAL A 195 7.30 -9.98 4.17
C VAL A 195 7.12 -10.66 2.82
N VAL A 196 7.47 -11.93 2.73
CA VAL A 196 7.37 -12.70 1.50
C VAL A 196 6.47 -13.91 1.68
N GLU A 197 5.68 -14.21 0.67
CA GLU A 197 4.85 -15.41 0.64
C GLU A 197 5.73 -16.66 0.56
N ASP A 198 5.55 -17.55 1.52
CA ASP A 198 6.32 -18.77 1.66
C ASP A 198 5.40 -19.89 2.17
N PRO A 199 5.13 -20.95 1.37
CA PRO A 199 4.29 -22.07 1.80
C PRO A 199 4.78 -22.76 3.07
N LEU A 200 6.08 -22.70 3.35
CA LEU A 200 6.71 -23.24 4.55
C LEU A 200 6.84 -22.16 5.66
N GLY A 201 6.37 -20.94 5.41
CA GLY A 201 6.43 -19.83 6.34
C GLY A 201 5.68 -20.11 7.65
N GLY A 202 6.23 -19.59 8.77
CA GLY A 202 5.70 -19.84 10.11
C GLY A 202 4.53 -18.94 10.51
N ARG A 203 4.15 -17.95 9.71
CA ARG A 203 3.09 -16.99 10.04
C ARG A 203 1.96 -16.99 9.01
N GLU A 204 0.72 -16.97 9.50
CA GLU A 204 -0.46 -16.87 8.65
C GLU A 204 -1.01 -15.44 8.62
N LEU A 205 -1.32 -14.94 7.43
CA LEU A 205 -2.07 -13.71 7.19
C LEU A 205 -3.40 -14.04 6.52
N ILE A 206 -4.46 -13.26 6.85
CA ILE A 206 -5.80 -13.41 6.25
C ILE A 206 -6.02 -12.20 5.33
N ASP A 207 -5.28 -12.16 4.25
CA ASP A 207 -5.26 -11.03 3.32
C ASP A 207 -5.21 -11.44 1.84
N GLU A 208 -5.40 -12.71 1.53
CA GLU A 208 -5.57 -13.18 0.16
C GLU A 208 -7.04 -13.10 -0.22
N VAL A 209 -7.36 -12.32 -1.24
CA VAL A 209 -8.75 -12.12 -1.67
C VAL A 209 -9.28 -13.35 -2.40
N ARG A 210 -10.54 -13.72 -2.12
CA ARG A 210 -11.32 -14.70 -2.90
C ARG A 210 -12.42 -14.02 -3.71
N SER A 211 -12.98 -12.94 -3.17
CA SER A 211 -13.99 -12.15 -3.86
C SER A 211 -13.99 -10.71 -3.36
N PHE A 212 -14.04 -9.77 -4.27
CA PHE A 212 -14.28 -8.35 -3.99
C PHE A 212 -15.75 -7.97 -4.05
N HIS A 213 -16.65 -8.94 -4.29
CA HIS A 213 -18.09 -8.69 -4.39
C HIS A 213 -18.58 -7.86 -3.19
N PRO A 214 -19.37 -6.80 -3.39
CA PRO A 214 -19.75 -5.88 -2.31
C PRO A 214 -20.44 -6.55 -1.12
N ILE A 215 -21.28 -7.59 -1.39
CA ILE A 215 -22.04 -8.32 -0.37
C ILE A 215 -21.30 -9.59 0.08
N HIS A 216 -20.59 -10.28 -0.83
CA HIS A 216 -19.96 -11.58 -0.58
C HIS A 216 -18.43 -11.50 -0.57
N ARG A 217 -17.89 -10.40 -0.02
CA ARG A 217 -16.43 -10.23 0.12
C ARG A 217 -15.86 -11.32 1.01
N SER A 218 -14.84 -12.02 0.51
CA SER A 218 -14.20 -13.12 1.22
C SER A 218 -12.68 -13.15 1.03
N TYR A 219 -11.99 -13.69 2.04
CA TYR A 219 -10.54 -13.77 2.09
C TYR A 219 -10.12 -15.16 2.56
N SER A 220 -8.98 -15.63 2.05
CA SER A 220 -8.29 -16.83 2.51
C SER A 220 -7.01 -16.50 3.28
N ARG A 221 -6.41 -17.55 3.82
CA ARG A 221 -5.15 -17.46 4.53
C ARG A 221 -4.02 -17.75 3.56
N ARG A 222 -2.91 -17.03 3.72
CA ARG A 222 -1.63 -17.36 3.11
C ARG A 222 -0.54 -17.42 4.17
N ARG A 223 0.52 -18.21 3.91
CA ARG A 223 1.68 -18.30 4.79
C ARG A 223 2.76 -17.35 4.33
N VAL A 224 3.44 -16.72 5.28
CA VAL A 224 4.48 -15.74 5.01
C VAL A 224 5.67 -15.93 5.94
N ARG A 225 6.81 -15.42 5.48
CA ARG A 225 8.04 -15.29 6.26
C ARG A 225 8.44 -13.82 6.32
N TYR A 226 8.87 -13.38 7.50
CA TYR A 226 9.50 -12.08 7.72
C TYR A 226 11.02 -12.25 7.58
N VAL A 227 11.65 -11.37 6.82
CA VAL A 227 13.09 -11.38 6.58
C VAL A 227 13.63 -9.97 6.64
N GLU A 228 14.91 -9.81 7.00
CA GLU A 228 15.65 -8.56 6.81
C GLU A 228 16.45 -8.68 5.51
N LEU A 229 16.41 -7.62 4.70
CA LEU A 229 17.14 -7.50 3.46
C LEU A 229 18.09 -6.31 3.55
N GLU A 230 19.29 -6.49 3.07
CA GLU A 230 20.23 -5.41 2.85
C GLU A 230 20.12 -4.98 1.38
N VAL A 231 19.74 -3.72 1.14
CA VAL A 231 19.41 -3.22 -0.19
C VAL A 231 20.32 -2.07 -0.58
N PRO A 232 20.70 -1.95 -1.86
CA PRO A 232 21.59 -0.89 -2.32
C PRO A 232 20.92 0.49 -2.21
N ASN A 233 21.69 1.48 -1.76
CA ASN A 233 21.27 2.87 -1.68
C ASN A 233 22.09 3.72 -2.65
N PRO A 234 21.63 3.96 -3.88
CA PRO A 234 22.34 4.75 -4.87
C PRO A 234 22.41 6.25 -4.54
N ALA A 235 21.62 6.71 -3.57
CA ALA A 235 21.63 8.08 -3.08
C ALA A 235 22.60 8.29 -1.90
N ALA A 236 23.39 7.27 -1.53
CA ALA A 236 24.42 7.41 -0.52
C ALA A 236 25.42 8.46 -0.98
N VAL A 237 25.55 9.53 -0.21
CA VAL A 237 26.65 10.49 -0.38
C VAL A 237 27.86 9.88 0.31
N GLU A 238 28.90 9.57 -0.44
CA GLU A 238 30.20 9.28 0.19
C GLU A 238 30.52 10.44 1.12
N PRO A 239 30.93 10.17 2.36
CA PRO A 239 31.43 11.26 3.21
C PRO A 239 32.56 11.93 2.43
N GLU A 240 32.40 13.21 2.13
CA GLU A 240 33.56 14.01 1.70
C GLU A 240 34.67 13.68 2.69
N SER A 241 35.79 13.21 2.17
CA SER A 241 37.00 13.00 2.97
C SER A 241 37.13 14.27 3.81
N PRO A 242 37.18 14.21 5.14
CA PRO A 242 37.34 15.44 5.90
C PRO A 242 38.61 16.08 5.34
N ASP A 243 38.46 17.25 4.74
CA ASP A 243 39.61 18.06 4.35
C ASP A 243 40.47 18.08 5.58
N ASP A 244 41.63 17.44 5.50
CA ASP A 244 42.55 17.38 6.62
C ASP A 244 42.89 18.84 6.96
N PRO A 245 42.41 19.36 8.10
CA PRO A 245 42.64 20.77 8.44
C PRO A 245 44.13 21.09 8.55
N MET A 246 45.03 20.09 8.55
CA MET A 246 46.45 20.22 8.51
C MET A 246 47.00 20.57 7.10
N THR A 247 46.24 20.23 6.03
CA THR A 247 46.61 20.66 4.66
C THR A 247 46.43 22.17 4.43
N LEU A 248 45.60 22.83 5.23
CA LEU A 248 45.42 24.29 5.21
C LEU A 248 46.49 25.04 6.01
N LEU A 249 47.31 24.37 6.81
CA LEU A 249 48.39 24.96 7.64
C LEU A 249 49.81 24.74 7.05
N GLY A 250 49.90 24.07 5.90
CA GLY A 250 51.14 23.81 5.21
C GLY A 250 51.45 24.83 4.10
N GLY A 251 51.52 26.08 4.43
CA GLY A 251 51.99 27.14 3.57
C GLY A 251 53.08 27.96 4.25
N ASP A 252 54.32 27.62 3.92
CA ASP A 252 55.62 28.33 4.18
C ASP A 252 56.04 28.55 5.62
#